data_450f7b08aec1bfbb4071dafcdf898287
#
_entry.id   450f7b08aec1bfbb4071dafcdf898287
#
_cell.length_a   1.000
_cell.length_b   1.000
_cell.length_c   1.000
_cell.angle_alpha   90.00
_cell.angle_beta   90.00
_cell.angle_gamma   90.00
#
_symmetry.space_group_name_H-M   'P 1'
#
loop_
_entity.id
_entity.type
_entity.pdbx_description
1 polymer ?
#
loop_
_entity_poly.entity_id
_entity_poly.type
_entity_poly.pdbx_seq_one_letter_code
_entity_poly.pdbx_strand_id
1 'polypeptide(L)'
;MHNVRNMRETLSVLNELAASGTIREYAIGGAVGATFYLEPVATLGLDIFVIFKNPPLILTLTPIYDWLRHRGFQAESDAVRIHNWPVQFLPASNPLLEEAVREANVTHLNDVPVRVMRAEHLMAIALQTGRAKDYSRLIMFMEAPVADMALLRALLARHALVEAWQKFEQRYLRPQ
;
A
#
# COMPACT_ATOMS: atom_id res chain seq x y z
N MET A 1 -14.42 -9.84 -17.59
CA MET A 1 -13.81 -8.78 -18.44
C MET A 1 -14.03 -7.35 -17.92
N HIS A 2 -15.20 -6.98 -17.34
CA HIS A 2 -15.44 -5.62 -16.81
C HIS A 2 -14.47 -5.19 -15.70
N ASN A 3 -14.09 -6.09 -14.81
CA ASN A 3 -13.26 -5.77 -13.63
C ASN A 3 -11.81 -5.38 -13.98
N VAL A 4 -11.25 -6.02 -15.00
CA VAL A 4 -9.86 -5.77 -15.47
C VAL A 4 -9.73 -4.41 -16.15
N ARG A 5 -10.71 -4.03 -16.98
CA ARG A 5 -10.74 -2.73 -17.66
C ARG A 5 -10.85 -1.59 -16.65
N ASN A 6 -11.74 -1.72 -15.68
CA ASN A 6 -11.94 -0.72 -14.63
C ASN A 6 -10.68 -0.51 -13.77
N MET A 7 -9.93 -1.59 -13.47
CA MET A 7 -8.66 -1.49 -12.76
C MET A 7 -7.63 -0.68 -13.55
N ARG A 8 -7.49 -0.95 -14.85
CA ARG A 8 -6.58 -0.19 -15.72
C ARG A 8 -6.90 1.31 -15.71
N GLU A 9 -8.17 1.65 -15.87
CA GLU A 9 -8.63 3.05 -15.87
C GLU A 9 -8.38 3.71 -14.50
N THR A 10 -8.65 3.01 -13.40
CA THR A 10 -8.35 3.48 -12.03
C THR A 10 -6.86 3.78 -11.85
N LEU A 11 -5.99 2.88 -12.28
CA LEU A 11 -4.53 3.05 -12.18
C LEU A 11 -4.03 4.22 -13.05
N SER A 12 -4.63 4.44 -14.22
CA SER A 12 -4.32 5.61 -15.05
C SER A 12 -4.64 6.91 -14.32
N VAL A 13 -5.78 7.00 -13.63
CA VAL A 13 -6.14 8.17 -12.80
C VAL A 13 -5.12 8.42 -11.69
N LEU A 14 -4.59 7.37 -11.06
CA LEU A 14 -3.53 7.52 -10.03
C LEU A 14 -2.24 8.11 -10.62
N ASN A 15 -1.86 7.66 -11.82
CA ASN A 15 -0.69 8.20 -12.52
C ASN A 15 -0.91 9.66 -12.93
N GLU A 16 -2.11 10.04 -13.39
CA GLU A 16 -2.47 11.43 -13.67
C GLU A 16 -2.44 12.31 -12.41
N LEU A 17 -2.91 11.79 -11.27
CA LEU A 17 -2.85 12.49 -9.99
C LEU A 17 -1.38 12.79 -9.60
N ALA A 18 -0.48 11.82 -9.78
CA ALA A 18 0.95 12.05 -9.55
C ALA A 18 1.54 13.03 -10.54
N ALA A 19 1.23 12.91 -11.83
CA ALA A 19 1.70 13.81 -12.88
C ALA A 19 1.20 15.26 -12.71
N SER A 20 0.02 15.46 -12.11
CA SER A 20 -0.53 16.79 -11.82
C SER A 20 0.28 17.57 -10.77
N GLY A 21 1.13 16.89 -9.99
CA GLY A 21 1.89 17.47 -8.89
C GLY A 21 1.09 17.70 -7.60
N THR A 22 -0.15 17.23 -7.54
CA THR A 22 -0.96 17.22 -6.30
C THR A 22 -0.31 16.34 -5.24
N ILE A 23 0.22 15.20 -5.65
CA ILE A 23 1.09 14.34 -4.84
C ILE A 23 2.48 14.27 -5.47
N ARG A 24 3.48 13.94 -4.67
CA ARG A 24 4.83 13.69 -5.15
C ARG A 24 4.97 12.27 -5.67
N GLU A 25 4.53 11.31 -4.87
CA GLU A 25 4.65 9.89 -5.15
C GLU A 25 3.49 9.14 -4.50
N TYR A 26 3.19 7.95 -5.03
CA TYR A 26 2.28 7.01 -4.40
C TYR A 26 2.84 5.59 -4.46
N ALA A 27 2.29 4.70 -3.64
CA ALA A 27 2.47 3.26 -3.78
C ALA A 27 1.18 2.51 -3.39
N ILE A 28 0.90 1.43 -4.11
CA ILE A 28 -0.14 0.47 -3.76
C ILE A 28 0.37 -0.35 -2.58
N GLY A 29 -0.39 -0.36 -1.50
CA GLY A 29 -0.13 -1.16 -0.31
C GLY A 29 -1.27 -2.11 0.01
N GLY A 30 -1.42 -2.43 1.29
CA GLY A 30 -2.53 -3.22 1.80
C GLY A 30 -2.68 -4.61 1.18
N ALA A 31 -3.93 -5.06 1.05
CA ALA A 31 -4.23 -6.38 0.50
C ALA A 31 -3.91 -6.47 -1.00
N VAL A 32 -4.24 -5.44 -1.78
CA VAL A 32 -3.94 -5.42 -3.23
C VAL A 32 -2.44 -5.40 -3.47
N GLY A 33 -1.66 -4.61 -2.71
CA GLY A 33 -0.20 -4.63 -2.80
C GLY A 33 0.38 -6.03 -2.56
N ALA A 34 -0.17 -6.78 -1.61
CA ALA A 34 0.26 -8.14 -1.31
C ALA A 34 -0.04 -9.13 -2.45
N THR A 35 -1.10 -8.91 -3.27
CA THR A 35 -1.43 -9.81 -4.40
C THR A 35 -0.41 -9.79 -5.54
N PHE A 36 0.55 -8.85 -5.51
CA PHE A 36 1.68 -8.87 -6.44
C PHE A 36 2.76 -9.89 -6.06
N TYR A 37 2.69 -10.43 -4.86
CA TYR A 37 3.66 -11.36 -4.28
C TYR A 37 3.03 -12.67 -3.84
N LEU A 38 1.77 -12.64 -3.44
CA LEU A 38 1.02 -13.76 -2.87
C LEU A 38 -0.17 -14.11 -3.77
N GLU A 39 -0.76 -15.25 -3.54
CA GLU A 39 -2.03 -15.60 -4.18
C GLU A 39 -3.10 -14.55 -3.87
N PRO A 40 -3.92 -14.18 -4.87
CA PRO A 40 -4.96 -13.19 -4.69
C PRO A 40 -5.96 -13.59 -3.61
N VAL A 41 -6.18 -12.69 -2.66
CA VAL A 41 -7.26 -12.78 -1.68
C VAL A 41 -8.36 -11.78 -2.02
N ALA A 42 -9.58 -12.06 -1.61
CA ALA A 42 -10.67 -11.13 -1.79
C ALA A 42 -10.36 -9.80 -1.07
N THR A 43 -10.45 -8.69 -1.80
CA THR A 43 -10.24 -7.34 -1.28
C THR A 43 -11.38 -6.44 -1.68
N LEU A 44 -11.73 -5.49 -0.80
CA LEU A 44 -12.83 -4.56 -1.02
C LEU A 44 -12.39 -3.27 -1.72
N GLY A 45 -11.08 -2.98 -1.84
CA GLY A 45 -10.59 -1.75 -2.44
C GLY A 45 -9.07 -1.68 -2.52
N LEU A 46 -8.60 -0.54 -3.05
CA LEU A 46 -7.20 -0.19 -3.21
C LEU A 46 -6.74 0.72 -2.08
N ASP A 47 -5.70 0.33 -1.37
CA ASP A 47 -5.00 1.17 -0.39
C ASP A 47 -3.84 1.89 -1.10
N ILE A 48 -3.96 3.20 -1.27
CA ILE A 48 -2.98 4.04 -1.96
C ILE A 48 -2.28 4.94 -0.95
N PHE A 49 -1.05 4.64 -0.66
CA PHE A 49 -0.20 5.45 0.21
C PHE A 49 0.44 6.58 -0.59
N VAL A 50 0.39 7.80 -0.06
CA VAL A 50 0.81 9.00 -0.78
C VAL A 50 1.81 9.83 0.01
N ILE A 51 2.76 10.42 -0.72
CA ILE A 51 3.63 11.51 -0.24
C ILE A 51 3.21 12.77 -0.98
N PHE A 52 2.88 13.83 -0.24
CA PHE A 52 2.53 15.13 -0.82
C PHE A 52 3.78 15.84 -1.36
N LYS A 53 3.63 16.57 -2.47
CA LYS A 53 4.70 17.41 -3.01
C LYS A 53 5.00 18.58 -2.08
N ASN A 54 3.94 19.23 -1.60
CA ASN A 54 3.99 20.32 -0.64
C ASN A 54 3.11 19.88 0.55
N PRO A 55 3.70 19.25 1.59
CA PRO A 55 2.91 18.78 2.72
C PRO A 55 2.25 19.99 3.42
N PRO A 56 0.93 19.98 3.60
CA PRO A 56 0.25 21.01 4.37
C PRO A 56 0.68 20.95 5.83
N LEU A 57 0.62 22.08 6.55
CA LEU A 57 0.91 22.15 7.99
C LEU A 57 0.05 21.17 8.80
N ILE A 58 -1.19 20.98 8.38
CA ILE A 58 -2.10 19.94 8.88
C ILE A 58 -2.25 18.92 7.78
N LEU A 59 -1.85 17.68 8.04
CA LEU A 59 -1.93 16.59 7.07
C LEU A 59 -3.40 16.34 6.71
N THR A 60 -3.77 16.65 5.46
CA THR A 60 -5.13 16.51 4.94
C THR A 60 -5.11 15.91 3.55
N LEU A 61 -6.13 15.13 3.23
CA LEU A 61 -6.36 14.55 1.90
C LEU A 61 -7.18 15.48 0.98
N THR A 62 -7.58 16.66 1.47
CA THR A 62 -8.40 17.61 0.72
C THR A 62 -7.87 17.91 -0.69
N PRO A 63 -6.57 18.15 -0.93
CA PRO A 63 -6.07 18.40 -2.28
C PRO A 63 -6.32 17.24 -3.24
N ILE A 64 -6.25 16.00 -2.77
CA ILE A 64 -6.52 14.80 -3.57
C ILE A 64 -8.01 14.72 -3.90
N TYR A 65 -8.87 14.89 -2.88
CA TYR A 65 -10.32 14.82 -3.07
C TYR A 65 -10.85 15.95 -3.95
N ASP A 66 -10.29 17.16 -3.86
CA ASP A 66 -10.63 18.27 -4.75
C ASP A 66 -10.23 17.96 -6.19
N TRP A 67 -9.02 17.45 -6.42
CA TRP A 67 -8.55 17.07 -7.73
C TRP A 67 -9.43 15.99 -8.38
N LEU A 68 -9.84 14.96 -7.60
CA LEU A 68 -10.73 13.90 -8.05
C LEU A 68 -12.15 14.40 -8.32
N ARG A 69 -12.68 15.27 -7.48
CA ARG A 69 -14.01 15.87 -7.63
C ARG A 69 -14.11 16.67 -8.93
N HIS A 70 -13.09 17.44 -9.30
CA HIS A 70 -13.05 18.16 -10.57
C HIS A 70 -13.06 17.25 -11.80
N ARG A 71 -12.77 15.96 -11.63
CA ARG A 71 -12.86 14.91 -12.66
C ARG A 71 -14.13 14.07 -12.60
N GLY A 72 -15.06 14.44 -11.73
CA GLY A 72 -16.35 13.76 -11.59
C GLY A 72 -16.36 12.56 -10.63
N PHE A 73 -15.24 12.29 -9.93
CA PHE A 73 -15.20 11.25 -8.91
C PHE A 73 -15.66 11.81 -7.57
N GLN A 74 -16.48 11.03 -6.85
CA GLN A 74 -17.05 11.46 -5.58
C GLN A 74 -16.55 10.57 -4.44
N ALA A 75 -16.33 11.18 -3.29
CA ALA A 75 -15.99 10.46 -2.07
C ALA A 75 -17.22 9.72 -1.54
N GLU A 76 -17.03 8.47 -1.16
CA GLU A 76 -18.00 7.62 -0.49
C GLU A 76 -17.39 7.16 0.84
N SER A 77 -17.77 7.77 1.94
CA SER A 77 -17.20 7.51 3.26
C SER A 77 -15.68 7.83 3.31
N ASP A 78 -14.84 6.85 3.53
CA ASP A 78 -13.37 6.95 3.63
C ASP A 78 -12.63 6.62 2.32
N ALA A 79 -13.36 6.36 1.25
CA ALA A 79 -12.83 6.01 -0.07
C ALA A 79 -13.41 6.91 -1.17
N VAL A 80 -12.78 6.91 -2.33
CA VAL A 80 -13.32 7.49 -3.57
C VAL A 80 -13.56 6.36 -4.56
N ARG A 81 -14.74 6.32 -5.16
CA ARG A 81 -15.02 5.36 -6.22
C ARG A 81 -14.46 5.85 -7.55
N ILE A 82 -13.38 5.22 -8.00
CA ILE A 82 -12.74 5.52 -9.28
C ILE A 82 -12.98 4.33 -10.21
N HIS A 83 -13.75 4.54 -11.29
CA HIS A 83 -14.09 3.49 -12.28
C HIS A 83 -14.55 2.16 -11.65
N ASN A 84 -15.45 2.24 -10.65
CA ASN A 84 -16.00 1.13 -9.87
C ASN A 84 -15.05 0.48 -8.84
N TRP A 85 -13.83 1.00 -8.66
CA TRP A 85 -12.95 0.58 -7.57
C TRP A 85 -13.00 1.56 -6.41
N PRO A 86 -13.28 1.10 -5.18
CA PRO A 86 -13.09 1.90 -3.99
C PRO A 86 -11.58 2.12 -3.79
N VAL A 87 -11.15 3.36 -3.74
CA VAL A 87 -9.74 3.76 -3.54
C VAL A 87 -9.65 4.55 -2.25
N GLN A 88 -8.92 4.02 -1.29
CA GLN A 88 -8.61 4.69 -0.04
C GLN A 88 -7.23 5.32 -0.13
N PHE A 89 -7.16 6.63 0.05
CA PHE A 89 -5.89 7.35 0.12
C PHE A 89 -5.41 7.44 1.56
N LEU A 90 -4.14 7.11 1.78
CA LEU A 90 -3.51 7.06 3.10
C LEU A 90 -2.22 7.89 3.05
N PRO A 91 -2.10 8.96 3.85
CA PRO A 91 -0.86 9.69 3.93
C PRO A 91 0.26 8.80 4.49
N ALA A 92 1.45 8.90 3.90
CA ALA A 92 2.66 8.32 4.48
C ALA A 92 3.08 9.16 5.70
N SER A 93 2.48 8.87 6.85
CA SER A 93 2.53 9.70 8.06
C SER A 93 3.63 9.31 9.06
N ASN A 94 4.45 8.31 8.72
CA ASN A 94 5.58 7.89 9.54
C ASN A 94 6.77 7.46 8.66
N PRO A 95 7.99 7.35 9.22
CA PRO A 95 9.19 7.02 8.45
C PRO A 95 9.10 5.70 7.69
N LEU A 96 8.46 4.67 8.23
CA LEU A 96 8.30 3.38 7.55
C LEU A 96 7.41 3.51 6.30
N LEU A 97 6.28 4.20 6.42
CA LEU A 97 5.37 4.43 5.29
C LEU A 97 6.00 5.31 4.22
N GLU A 98 6.76 6.35 4.61
CA GLU A 98 7.49 7.18 3.65
C GLU A 98 8.55 6.38 2.89
N GLU A 99 9.32 5.57 3.58
CA GLU A 99 10.32 4.69 2.97
C GLU A 99 9.65 3.71 2.01
N ALA A 100 8.56 3.06 2.44
CA ALA A 100 7.81 2.12 1.62
C ALA A 100 7.28 2.74 0.32
N VAL A 101 6.81 3.99 0.35
CA VAL A 101 6.36 4.69 -0.85
C VAL A 101 7.56 5.06 -1.74
N ARG A 102 8.65 5.59 -1.19
CA ARG A 102 9.82 6.00 -1.97
C ARG A 102 10.52 4.83 -2.65
N GLU A 103 10.62 3.70 -1.96
CA GLU A 103 11.30 2.49 -2.44
C GLU A 103 10.38 1.50 -3.16
N ALA A 104 9.15 1.90 -3.45
CA ALA A 104 8.18 1.05 -4.14
C ALA A 104 8.72 0.58 -5.50
N ASN A 105 8.46 -0.68 -5.82
CA ASN A 105 8.78 -1.26 -7.11
C ASN A 105 7.86 -0.69 -8.19
N VAL A 106 8.44 -0.37 -9.34
CA VAL A 106 7.65 -0.07 -10.55
C VAL A 106 7.41 -1.38 -11.29
N THR A 107 6.15 -1.67 -11.54
CA THR A 107 5.71 -2.83 -12.32
C THR A 107 4.59 -2.44 -13.26
N HIS A 108 4.03 -3.38 -14.01
CA HIS A 108 2.91 -3.13 -14.91
C HIS A 108 1.73 -4.01 -14.54
N LEU A 109 0.55 -3.41 -14.54
CA LEU A 109 -0.71 -4.12 -14.45
C LEU A 109 -1.57 -3.73 -15.66
N ASN A 110 -1.87 -4.70 -16.54
CA ASN A 110 -2.60 -4.45 -17.79
C ASN A 110 -1.98 -3.29 -18.61
N ASP A 111 -0.67 -3.32 -18.82
CA ASP A 111 0.13 -2.33 -19.56
C ASP A 111 0.19 -0.92 -18.94
N VAL A 112 -0.41 -0.72 -17.77
CA VAL A 112 -0.28 0.53 -17.01
C VAL A 112 0.85 0.39 -16.00
N PRO A 113 1.85 1.31 -16.00
CA PRO A 113 2.89 1.32 -14.98
C PRO A 113 2.27 1.66 -13.63
N VAL A 114 2.65 0.91 -12.60
CA VAL A 114 2.18 1.09 -11.23
C VAL A 114 3.33 0.98 -10.25
N ARG A 115 3.19 1.66 -9.12
CA ARG A 115 4.13 1.58 -8.01
C ARG A 115 3.52 0.74 -6.91
N VAL A 116 4.21 -0.34 -6.53
CA VAL A 116 3.76 -1.27 -5.48
C VAL A 116 4.81 -1.36 -4.40
N MET A 117 4.41 -1.28 -3.15
CA MET A 117 5.33 -1.48 -2.02
C MET A 117 6.03 -2.82 -2.13
N ARG A 118 7.32 -2.88 -1.76
CA ARG A 118 8.07 -4.13 -1.68
C ARG A 118 7.47 -5.08 -0.66
N ALA A 119 7.67 -6.37 -0.83
CA ALA A 119 7.19 -7.40 0.09
C ALA A 119 7.64 -7.12 1.52
N GLU A 120 8.89 -6.75 1.73
CA GLU A 120 9.48 -6.46 3.04
C GLU A 120 8.81 -5.26 3.73
N HIS A 121 8.49 -4.21 2.97
CA HIS A 121 7.76 -3.07 3.51
C HIS A 121 6.32 -3.43 3.88
N LEU A 122 5.63 -4.22 3.04
CA LEU A 122 4.29 -4.72 3.35
C LEU A 122 4.28 -5.56 4.62
N MET A 123 5.31 -6.41 4.82
CA MET A 123 5.49 -7.21 6.03
C MET A 123 5.74 -6.34 7.26
N ALA A 124 6.64 -5.36 7.18
CA ALA A 124 6.95 -4.45 8.27
C ALA A 124 5.74 -3.59 8.67
N ILE A 125 4.97 -3.10 7.68
CA ILE A 125 3.73 -2.33 7.91
C ILE A 125 2.66 -3.22 8.56
N ALA A 126 2.49 -4.45 8.09
CA ALA A 126 1.55 -5.42 8.68
C ALA A 126 1.89 -5.69 10.14
N LEU A 127 3.18 -5.86 10.45
CA LEU A 127 3.66 -6.04 11.82
C LEU A 127 3.41 -4.79 12.69
N GLN A 128 3.70 -3.59 12.16
CA GLN A 128 3.46 -2.32 12.87
C GLN A 128 1.98 -2.10 13.17
N THR A 129 1.10 -2.46 12.22
CA THR A 129 -0.35 -2.32 12.37
C THR A 129 -0.93 -3.35 13.34
N GLY A 130 -0.48 -4.61 13.30
CA GLY A 130 -0.72 -5.64 14.29
C GLY A 130 -2.16 -6.15 14.40
N ARG A 131 -3.01 -5.96 13.38
CA ARG A 131 -4.38 -6.51 13.37
C ARG A 131 -4.36 -8.00 13.01
N ALA A 132 -5.38 -8.75 13.37
CA ALA A 132 -5.48 -10.19 13.06
C ALA A 132 -5.27 -10.49 11.56
N LYS A 133 -5.91 -9.71 10.68
CA LYS A 133 -5.74 -9.86 9.23
C LYS A 133 -4.32 -9.56 8.74
N ASP A 134 -3.58 -8.68 9.43
CA ASP A 134 -2.21 -8.33 9.09
C ASP A 134 -1.25 -9.45 9.49
N TYR A 135 -1.46 -10.08 10.65
CA TYR A 135 -0.71 -11.27 11.06
C TYR A 135 -0.97 -12.47 10.13
N SER A 136 -2.21 -12.68 9.68
CA SER A 136 -2.51 -13.72 8.69
C SER A 136 -1.73 -13.49 7.39
N ARG A 137 -1.62 -12.25 6.94
CA ARG A 137 -0.85 -11.89 5.75
C ARG A 137 0.66 -12.08 5.97
N LEU A 138 1.18 -11.75 7.16
CA LEU A 138 2.57 -12.03 7.51
C LEU A 138 2.91 -13.51 7.43
N ILE A 139 2.02 -14.39 7.92
CA ILE A 139 2.20 -15.84 7.82
C ILE A 139 2.28 -16.26 6.35
N MET A 140 1.39 -15.78 5.49
CA MET A 140 1.43 -16.06 4.05
C MET A 140 2.75 -15.62 3.41
N PHE A 141 3.29 -14.45 3.77
CA PHE A 141 4.60 -14.00 3.30
C PHE A 141 5.75 -14.89 3.79
N MET A 142 5.65 -15.43 5.01
CA MET A 142 6.67 -16.35 5.54
C MET A 142 6.64 -17.73 4.88
N GLU A 143 5.48 -18.16 4.39
CA GLU A 143 5.31 -19.41 3.64
C GLU A 143 5.74 -19.28 2.18
N ALA A 144 5.76 -18.08 1.62
CA ALA A 144 6.15 -17.80 0.24
C ALA A 144 7.60 -17.28 0.18
N PRO A 145 8.46 -17.81 -0.72
CA PRO A 145 9.86 -17.35 -0.85
C PRO A 145 9.98 -16.06 -1.67
N VAL A 146 9.24 -15.03 -1.29
CA VAL A 146 9.11 -13.78 -2.08
C VAL A 146 9.78 -12.57 -1.44
N ALA A 147 10.17 -12.66 -0.16
CA ALA A 147 10.80 -11.58 0.58
C ALA A 147 12.29 -11.83 0.80
N ASP A 148 13.10 -10.78 0.68
CA ASP A 148 14.49 -10.78 1.12
C ASP A 148 14.54 -10.61 2.66
N MET A 149 14.84 -11.71 3.35
CA MET A 149 14.88 -11.72 4.82
C MET A 149 16.02 -10.88 5.42
N ALA A 150 17.11 -10.64 4.68
CA ALA A 150 18.16 -9.75 5.14
C ALA A 150 17.68 -8.28 5.07
N LEU A 151 17.03 -7.91 4.00
CA LEU A 151 16.40 -6.60 3.85
C LEU A 151 15.29 -6.39 4.89
N LEU A 152 14.43 -7.39 5.11
CA LEU A 152 13.39 -7.31 6.14
C LEU A 152 14.00 -7.07 7.53
N ARG A 153 15.03 -7.81 7.93
CA ARG A 153 15.68 -7.60 9.23
C ARG A 153 16.27 -6.20 9.36
N ALA A 154 16.89 -5.68 8.32
CA ALA A 154 17.42 -4.31 8.30
C ALA A 154 16.30 -3.26 8.46
N LEU A 155 15.16 -3.46 7.79
CA LEU A 155 13.96 -2.63 7.96
C LEU A 155 13.43 -2.66 9.38
N LEU A 156 13.26 -3.85 9.95
CA LEU A 156 12.75 -4.03 11.32
C LEU A 156 13.64 -3.34 12.35
N ALA A 157 14.98 -3.43 12.19
CA ALA A 157 15.93 -2.74 13.05
C ALA A 157 15.81 -1.21 12.92
N ARG A 158 15.76 -0.69 11.69
CA ARG A 158 15.67 0.74 11.40
C ARG A 158 14.39 1.39 11.93
N HIS A 159 13.30 0.65 11.94
CA HIS A 159 11.98 1.14 12.34
C HIS A 159 11.53 0.66 13.73
N ALA A 160 12.47 0.17 14.56
CA ALA A 160 12.21 -0.28 15.94
C ALA A 160 11.13 -1.38 16.06
N LEU A 161 11.10 -2.30 15.10
CA LEU A 161 10.12 -3.40 15.03
C LEU A 161 10.70 -4.78 15.42
N VAL A 162 11.96 -4.87 15.84
CA VAL A 162 12.63 -6.13 16.17
C VAL A 162 11.90 -6.88 17.29
N GLU A 163 11.49 -6.18 18.34
CA GLU A 163 10.78 -6.80 19.47
C GLU A 163 9.40 -7.32 19.03
N ALA A 164 8.67 -6.53 18.21
CA ALA A 164 7.38 -6.94 17.66
C ALA A 164 7.52 -8.18 16.77
N TRP A 165 8.59 -8.25 15.98
CA TRP A 165 8.91 -9.39 15.14
C TRP A 165 9.20 -10.65 15.98
N GLN A 166 10.00 -10.56 17.03
CA GLN A 166 10.29 -11.67 17.93
C GLN A 166 9.02 -12.22 18.59
N LYS A 167 8.10 -11.33 19.02
CA LYS A 167 6.80 -11.74 19.57
C LYS A 167 5.95 -12.46 18.53
N PHE A 168 5.94 -11.96 17.29
CA PHE A 168 5.25 -12.61 16.17
C PHE A 168 5.82 -14.00 15.89
N GLU A 169 7.15 -14.16 15.78
CA GLU A 169 7.79 -15.44 15.55
C GLU A 169 7.49 -16.45 16.67
N GLN A 170 7.55 -16.03 17.94
CA GLN A 170 7.25 -16.87 19.08
C GLN A 170 5.82 -17.38 19.07
N ARG A 171 4.88 -16.52 18.66
CA ARG A 171 3.45 -16.83 18.73
C ARG A 171 2.95 -17.65 17.53
N TYR A 172 3.48 -17.41 16.34
CA TYR A 172 2.90 -17.93 15.11
C TYR A 172 3.80 -18.84 14.29
N LEU A 173 5.14 -18.77 14.46
CA LEU A 173 6.08 -19.51 13.61
C LEU A 173 6.83 -20.63 14.34
N ARG A 174 6.81 -20.66 15.67
CA ARG A 174 7.39 -21.80 16.40
C ARG A 174 6.37 -22.93 16.49
N PRO A 175 6.75 -24.19 16.20
CA PRO A 175 5.90 -25.32 16.47
C PRO A 175 5.64 -25.39 17.98
N GLN A 176 4.39 -25.57 18.36
CA GLN A 176 3.98 -25.89 19.75
C GLN A 176 4.45 -27.29 20.12
#